data_3135dd198706ad49d58e0465d15caa13
#
_entry.id   3135dd198706ad49d58e0465d15caa13
#
_cell.length_a   1.000
_cell.length_b   1.000
_cell.length_c   1.000
_cell.angle_alpha   90.00
_cell.angle_beta   90.00
_cell.angle_gamma   90.00
#
_symmetry.space_group_name_H-M   'P 1'
#
loop_
_entity.id
_entity.type
_entity.pdbx_description
1 polymer ?
#
loop_
_entity_poly.entity_id
_entity_poly.type
_entity_poly.pdbx_seq_one_letter_code
_entity_poly.pdbx_strand_id
1 'polypeptide(L)'
;DAYGVRVGANIVVDPGATVPLYSAETLFAGASGTHPIVRSLEQAKVGVIVALARSVGAGRAPEGTTAQILLETTAEGWGETDLVHLRAVARDGNDLTGPVPLAVAVSAPANEAQATEVEEQQLADPPAPKPLAGERPAWRLVVVGDSDFATNSLLALSGNPTLLANAFNWLLD
;
A
#
# COMPACT_ATOMS: atom_id res chain seq x y z
N ASP A 1 -7.22 -9.65 7.78
CA ASP A 1 -8.42 -8.77 7.79
C ASP A 1 -8.57 -7.92 9.07
N ALA A 2 -7.79 -8.16 10.13
CA ALA A 2 -7.97 -7.45 11.42
C ALA A 2 -7.75 -5.93 11.32
N TYR A 3 -6.93 -5.48 10.37
CA TYR A 3 -6.61 -4.05 10.16
C TYR A 3 -7.24 -3.46 8.89
N GLY A 4 -8.24 -4.09 8.33
CA GLY A 4 -8.90 -3.58 7.13
C GLY A 4 -8.12 -3.75 5.83
N VAL A 5 -7.12 -4.66 5.80
CA VAL A 5 -6.33 -4.98 4.61
C VAL A 5 -6.49 -6.45 4.26
N ARG A 6 -6.63 -6.72 2.98
CA ARG A 6 -6.68 -8.07 2.40
C ARG A 6 -5.54 -8.24 1.41
N VAL A 7 -4.70 -9.24 1.62
CA VAL A 7 -3.65 -9.63 0.69
C VAL A 7 -4.12 -10.86 -0.10
N GLY A 8 -4.06 -10.78 -1.42
CA GLY A 8 -4.48 -11.86 -2.31
C GLY A 8 -3.48 -13.03 -2.33
N ALA A 9 -3.95 -14.23 -2.68
CA ALA A 9 -3.11 -15.40 -2.95
C ALA A 9 -2.87 -15.52 -4.47
N ASN A 10 -2.29 -14.49 -5.07
CA ASN A 10 -2.09 -14.34 -6.50
C ASN A 10 -0.75 -13.66 -6.80
N ILE A 11 -0.33 -13.66 -8.06
CA ILE A 11 0.73 -12.81 -8.61
C ILE A 11 0.09 -11.86 -9.61
N VAL A 12 0.40 -10.58 -9.50
CA VAL A 12 -0.19 -9.57 -10.37
C VAL A 12 0.63 -9.43 -11.65
N VAL A 13 -0.08 -9.44 -12.77
CA VAL A 13 0.46 -9.31 -14.13
C VAL A 13 -0.25 -8.15 -14.81
N ASP A 14 0.49 -7.31 -15.54
CA ASP A 14 -0.06 -6.20 -16.31
C ASP A 14 0.70 -6.03 -17.63
N PRO A 15 0.19 -6.58 -18.74
CA PRO A 15 0.83 -6.46 -20.04
C PRO A 15 0.94 -5.02 -20.55
N GLY A 16 0.02 -4.14 -20.10
CA GLY A 16 0.03 -2.72 -20.46
C GLY A 16 1.09 -1.88 -19.73
N ALA A 17 1.70 -2.45 -18.66
CA ALA A 17 2.60 -1.71 -17.78
C ALA A 17 3.91 -2.47 -17.46
N THR A 18 4.37 -3.34 -18.35
CA THR A 18 5.62 -4.09 -18.17
C THR A 18 6.85 -3.18 -18.15
N VAL A 19 7.85 -3.53 -17.33
CA VAL A 19 9.12 -2.81 -17.29
C VAL A 19 10.06 -3.38 -18.39
N PRO A 20 10.54 -2.55 -19.34
CA PRO A 20 11.43 -3.02 -20.39
C PRO A 20 12.68 -3.70 -19.84
N LEU A 21 13.09 -4.81 -20.43
CA LEU A 21 14.26 -5.64 -20.07
C LEU A 21 14.10 -6.45 -18.76
N TYR A 22 12.93 -6.39 -18.12
CA TYR A 22 12.58 -7.24 -16.98
C TYR A 22 11.57 -8.32 -17.39
N SER A 23 11.31 -9.25 -16.50
CA SER A 23 10.31 -10.30 -16.70
C SER A 23 8.87 -9.74 -16.65
N ALA A 24 7.90 -10.50 -17.18
CA ALA A 24 6.50 -10.05 -17.32
C ALA A 24 5.81 -9.74 -15.98
N GLU A 25 6.30 -10.29 -14.89
CA GLU A 25 5.84 -10.04 -13.52
C GLU A 25 6.48 -8.80 -12.86
N THR A 26 7.37 -8.09 -13.60
CA THR A 26 7.90 -6.79 -13.17
C THR A 26 7.15 -5.70 -13.92
N LEU A 27 6.43 -4.87 -13.19
CA LEU A 27 5.52 -3.89 -13.77
C LEU A 27 5.61 -2.51 -13.13
N PHE A 28 5.16 -1.50 -13.85
CA PHE A 28 4.92 -0.17 -13.32
C PHE A 28 3.53 -0.12 -12.69
N ALA A 29 3.47 -0.02 -11.37
CA ALA A 29 2.24 0.29 -10.65
C ALA A 29 1.94 1.79 -10.73
N GLY A 30 0.74 2.15 -11.15
CA GLY A 30 0.26 3.52 -11.18
C GLY A 30 -0.08 4.03 -9.79
N ALA A 31 0.27 5.28 -9.49
CA ALA A 31 -0.23 5.95 -8.29
C ALA A 31 -1.74 6.21 -8.43
N SER A 32 -2.51 5.97 -7.36
CA SER A 32 -3.97 6.14 -7.36
C SER A 32 -4.43 7.09 -6.26
N GLY A 33 -5.25 8.04 -6.63
CA GLY A 33 -5.89 8.97 -5.69
C GLY A 33 -5.01 10.13 -5.23
N THR A 34 -5.42 10.75 -4.11
CA THR A 34 -4.84 12.01 -3.60
C THR A 34 -4.12 11.85 -2.26
N HIS A 35 -3.91 10.60 -1.81
CA HIS A 35 -3.25 10.33 -0.53
C HIS A 35 -1.84 10.96 -0.49
N PRO A 36 -1.39 11.56 0.63
CA PRO A 36 -0.08 12.21 0.74
C PRO A 36 1.09 11.36 0.26
N ILE A 37 1.04 10.04 0.49
CA ILE A 37 2.08 9.09 0.08
C ILE A 37 2.30 9.09 -1.44
N VAL A 38 1.23 9.18 -2.24
CA VAL A 38 1.28 8.99 -3.70
C VAL A 38 0.97 10.24 -4.50
N ARG A 39 0.50 11.32 -3.87
CA ARG A 39 0.07 12.55 -4.56
C ARG A 39 1.14 13.13 -5.50
N SER A 40 2.39 13.16 -5.06
CA SER A 40 3.50 13.66 -5.90
C SER A 40 3.80 12.75 -7.09
N LEU A 41 3.70 11.44 -6.90
CA LEU A 41 3.87 10.44 -7.96
C LEU A 41 2.74 10.55 -8.99
N GLU A 42 1.49 10.69 -8.54
CA GLU A 42 0.33 10.86 -9.42
C GLU A 42 0.43 12.15 -10.24
N GLN A 43 0.80 13.27 -9.61
CA GLN A 43 0.99 14.55 -10.31
C GLN A 43 2.11 14.51 -11.36
N ALA A 44 3.19 13.80 -11.03
CA ALA A 44 4.33 13.65 -11.94
C ALA A 44 4.14 12.53 -12.98
N LYS A 45 3.08 11.74 -12.87
CA LYS A 45 2.81 10.53 -13.68
C LYS A 45 3.98 9.54 -13.65
N VAL A 46 4.58 9.37 -12.48
CA VAL A 46 5.69 8.45 -12.25
C VAL A 46 5.17 7.19 -11.57
N GLY A 47 5.34 6.05 -12.23
CA GLY A 47 4.99 4.74 -11.69
C GLY A 47 6.02 4.22 -10.69
N VAL A 48 5.60 3.28 -9.87
CA VAL A 48 6.43 2.51 -8.94
C VAL A 48 6.70 1.14 -9.55
N ILE A 49 7.96 0.70 -9.55
CA ILE A 49 8.33 -0.62 -10.06
C ILE A 49 8.15 -1.65 -8.96
N VAL A 50 7.35 -2.68 -9.25
CA VAL A 50 7.13 -3.84 -8.39
C VAL A 50 7.42 -5.13 -9.14
N ALA A 51 7.81 -6.19 -8.41
CA ALA A 51 8.13 -7.49 -8.98
C ALA A 51 7.44 -8.61 -8.20
N LEU A 52 6.79 -9.56 -8.91
CA LEU A 52 6.05 -10.66 -8.29
C LEU A 52 5.03 -10.19 -7.24
N ALA A 53 4.47 -9.02 -7.44
CA ALA A 53 3.57 -8.38 -6.48
C ALA A 53 2.27 -9.17 -6.30
N ARG A 54 1.76 -9.18 -5.08
CA ARG A 54 0.43 -9.69 -4.73
C ARG A 54 -0.58 -8.55 -4.70
N SER A 55 -1.83 -8.85 -4.98
CA SER A 55 -2.89 -7.86 -4.79
C SER A 55 -3.05 -7.51 -3.31
N VAL A 56 -3.23 -6.22 -3.02
CA VAL A 56 -3.49 -5.68 -1.68
C VAL A 56 -4.63 -4.69 -1.76
N GLY A 57 -5.77 -5.06 -1.22
CA GLY A 57 -6.98 -4.25 -1.25
C GLY A 57 -7.56 -3.98 0.13
N ALA A 58 -8.59 -3.14 0.17
CA ALA A 58 -9.36 -2.93 1.37
C ALA A 58 -10.09 -4.23 1.76
N GLY A 59 -10.02 -4.58 3.03
CA GLY A 59 -10.72 -5.69 3.66
C GLY A 59 -11.77 -5.19 4.65
N ARG A 60 -12.26 -6.10 5.50
CA ARG A 60 -13.15 -5.72 6.59
C ARG A 60 -12.36 -4.96 7.66
N ALA A 61 -12.67 -3.70 7.83
CA ALA A 61 -12.00 -2.83 8.79
C ALA A 61 -12.83 -2.64 10.06
N PRO A 62 -12.20 -2.33 11.20
CA PRO A 62 -12.89 -1.82 12.37
C PRO A 62 -13.66 -0.53 12.05
N GLU A 63 -14.68 -0.24 12.83
CA GLU A 63 -15.47 0.97 12.69
C GLU A 63 -14.58 2.23 12.81
N GLY A 64 -14.85 3.23 11.99
CA GLY A 64 -14.06 4.47 11.94
C GLY A 64 -12.75 4.36 11.18
N THR A 65 -12.33 3.17 10.74
CA THR A 65 -11.10 2.98 9.96
C THR A 65 -11.26 3.49 8.52
N THR A 66 -10.27 4.18 8.00
CA THR A 66 -10.20 4.62 6.59
C THR A 66 -9.14 3.85 5.86
N ALA A 67 -9.48 3.21 4.74
CA ALA A 67 -8.56 2.52 3.86
C ALA A 67 -8.53 3.21 2.49
N GLN A 68 -7.33 3.53 1.96
CA GLN A 68 -7.15 4.16 0.66
C GLN A 68 -6.16 3.36 -0.18
N ILE A 69 -6.51 3.08 -1.43
CA ILE A 69 -5.62 2.47 -2.41
C ILE A 69 -4.55 3.49 -2.78
N LEU A 70 -3.30 3.06 -2.80
CA LEU A 70 -2.14 3.89 -3.14
C LEU A 70 -1.61 3.59 -4.54
N LEU A 71 -1.55 2.31 -4.89
CA LEU A 71 -1.02 1.81 -6.16
C LEU A 71 -1.99 0.82 -6.78
N GLU A 72 -2.11 0.85 -8.09
CA GLU A 72 -2.91 -0.12 -8.84
C GLU A 72 -2.33 -0.37 -10.24
N THR A 73 -2.76 -1.46 -10.87
CA THR A 73 -2.45 -1.77 -12.27
C THR A 73 -3.29 -0.93 -13.22
N THR A 74 -3.03 -1.07 -14.52
CA THR A 74 -3.98 -0.65 -15.56
C THR A 74 -5.23 -1.53 -15.55
N ALA A 75 -6.25 -1.18 -16.33
CA ALA A 75 -7.44 -2.00 -16.50
C ALA A 75 -7.16 -3.36 -17.16
N GLU A 76 -6.02 -3.51 -17.84
CA GLU A 76 -5.59 -4.73 -18.49
C GLU A 76 -4.89 -5.71 -17.54
N GLY A 77 -4.48 -5.24 -16.36
CA GLY A 77 -3.86 -6.07 -15.33
C GLY A 77 -4.83 -7.09 -14.73
N TRP A 78 -4.28 -8.17 -14.18
CA TRP A 78 -5.04 -9.16 -13.42
C TRP A 78 -4.20 -9.76 -12.31
N GLY A 79 -4.85 -10.38 -11.34
CA GLY A 79 -4.19 -11.17 -10.29
C GLY A 79 -4.29 -12.65 -10.63
N GLU A 80 -3.21 -13.23 -11.15
CA GLU A 80 -3.09 -14.65 -11.54
C GLU A 80 -3.19 -15.55 -10.32
N THR A 81 -4.13 -16.46 -10.32
CA THR A 81 -4.40 -17.39 -9.22
C THR A 81 -3.84 -18.79 -9.43
N ASP A 82 -3.56 -19.20 -10.68
CA ASP A 82 -2.86 -20.46 -10.96
C ASP A 82 -1.33 -20.29 -10.82
N LEU A 83 -0.85 -20.41 -9.60
CA LEU A 83 0.58 -20.30 -9.30
C LEU A 83 1.38 -21.58 -9.62
N VAL A 84 0.76 -22.61 -10.16
CA VAL A 84 1.40 -23.87 -10.53
C VAL A 84 1.86 -23.87 -11.99
N HIS A 85 1.08 -23.27 -12.88
CA HIS A 85 1.31 -23.29 -14.32
C HIS A 85 1.84 -21.96 -14.89
N LEU A 86 2.78 -21.32 -14.19
CA LEU A 86 3.31 -19.99 -14.53
C LEU A 86 4.04 -19.88 -15.89
N ARG A 87 4.19 -20.98 -16.64
CA ARG A 87 4.84 -20.96 -17.98
C ARG A 87 3.94 -20.43 -19.10
N ALA A 88 2.64 -20.40 -18.87
CA ALA A 88 1.65 -19.96 -19.84
C ALA A 88 0.56 -19.14 -19.12
N VAL A 89 0.99 -18.03 -18.53
CA VAL A 89 0.12 -17.14 -17.78
C VAL A 89 -0.86 -16.48 -18.74
N ALA A 90 -2.15 -16.74 -18.56
CA ALA A 90 -3.22 -16.14 -19.34
C ALA A 90 -4.44 -15.96 -18.46
N ARG A 91 -4.98 -14.74 -18.45
CA ARG A 91 -6.16 -14.41 -17.65
C ARG A 91 -7.32 -15.35 -17.91
N ASP A 92 -7.90 -15.88 -16.85
CA ASP A 92 -9.09 -16.74 -16.88
C ASP A 92 -10.21 -16.24 -15.95
N GLY A 93 -11.28 -17.06 -15.82
CA GLY A 93 -12.46 -16.69 -15.03
C GLY A 93 -12.28 -16.72 -13.51
N ASN A 94 -11.16 -17.26 -13.01
CA ASN A 94 -10.85 -17.36 -11.58
C ASN A 94 -9.97 -16.19 -11.11
N ASP A 95 -9.42 -15.43 -12.06
CA ASP A 95 -8.48 -14.36 -11.78
C ASP A 95 -9.16 -13.07 -11.31
N LEU A 96 -8.41 -12.33 -10.49
CA LEU A 96 -8.83 -11.00 -10.08
C LEU A 96 -8.69 -10.02 -11.25
N THR A 97 -9.79 -9.43 -11.68
CA THR A 97 -9.83 -8.46 -12.78
C THR A 97 -9.29 -7.09 -12.35
N GLY A 98 -8.52 -6.46 -13.25
CA GLY A 98 -7.98 -5.12 -13.04
C GLY A 98 -9.01 -3.97 -13.17
N PRO A 99 -8.68 -2.78 -12.67
CA PRO A 99 -7.40 -2.44 -12.01
C PRO A 99 -7.20 -3.19 -10.69
N VAL A 100 -6.02 -3.82 -10.53
CA VAL A 100 -5.69 -4.61 -9.34
C VAL A 100 -4.95 -3.72 -8.34
N PRO A 101 -5.44 -3.54 -7.10
CA PRO A 101 -4.76 -2.77 -6.09
C PRO A 101 -3.51 -3.51 -5.58
N LEU A 102 -2.41 -2.76 -5.42
CA LEU A 102 -1.08 -3.26 -5.07
C LEU A 102 -0.53 -2.68 -3.77
N ALA A 103 -1.08 -1.57 -3.31
CA ALA A 103 -0.72 -0.96 -2.03
C ALA A 103 -1.91 -0.20 -1.44
N VAL A 104 -2.00 -0.20 -0.11
CA VAL A 104 -3.07 0.43 0.66
C VAL A 104 -2.48 1.14 1.86
N ALA A 105 -2.97 2.34 2.15
CA ALA A 105 -2.79 3.02 3.44
C ALA A 105 -4.06 2.90 4.27
N VAL A 106 -3.92 2.61 5.54
CA VAL A 106 -5.02 2.50 6.50
C VAL A 106 -4.73 3.35 7.71
N SER A 107 -5.74 4.07 8.20
CA SER A 107 -5.67 4.80 9.47
C SER A 107 -6.96 4.60 10.27
N ALA A 108 -6.83 4.56 11.58
CA ALA A 108 -7.96 4.53 12.50
C ALA A 108 -7.96 5.79 13.37
N PRO A 109 -9.15 6.29 13.76
CA PRO A 109 -9.24 7.42 14.67
C PRO A 109 -8.65 7.07 16.04
N ALA A 110 -8.14 8.05 16.75
CA ALA A 110 -7.77 7.90 18.15
C ALA A 110 -9.04 7.53 18.95
N ASN A 111 -8.97 6.43 19.69
CA ASN A 111 -10.07 6.05 20.58
C ASN A 111 -9.91 6.82 21.89
N GLU A 112 -10.93 7.51 22.34
CA GLU A 112 -10.89 8.28 23.62
C GLU A 112 -10.49 7.39 24.82
N ALA A 113 -10.83 6.10 24.76
CA ALA A 113 -10.45 5.11 25.79
C ALA A 113 -8.93 4.83 25.83
N GLN A 114 -8.23 4.88 24.70
CA GLN A 114 -6.77 4.67 24.63
C GLN A 114 -5.98 5.91 25.07
N ALA A 115 -6.55 7.10 24.92
CA ALA A 115 -5.95 8.33 25.42
C ALA A 115 -5.86 8.33 26.96
N THR A 116 -6.83 7.74 27.64
CA THR A 116 -6.89 7.67 29.12
C THR A 116 -5.85 6.70 29.71
N GLU A 117 -5.56 5.56 29.03
CA GLU A 117 -4.56 4.59 29.50
C GLU A 117 -3.12 5.13 29.41
N VAL A 118 -2.85 6.01 28.42
CA VAL A 118 -1.53 6.64 28.25
C VAL A 118 -1.32 7.76 29.29
N GLU A 119 -2.37 8.44 29.73
CA GLU A 119 -2.28 9.47 30.77
C GLU A 119 -1.94 8.90 32.17
N GLU A 120 -2.37 7.69 32.51
CA GLU A 120 -2.05 7.06 33.79
C GLU A 120 -0.60 6.55 33.88
N GLN A 121 0.09 6.28 32.77
CA GLN A 121 1.48 5.82 32.73
C GLN A 121 2.54 6.93 32.66
N GLN A 122 2.16 8.18 32.41
CA GLN A 122 3.09 9.31 32.33
C GLN A 122 3.10 10.20 33.58
N LEU A 123 3.36 9.61 34.74
CA LEU A 123 3.65 10.33 36.00
C LEU A 123 5.15 10.55 36.17
N ALA A 124 5.84 11.20 35.21
CA ALA A 124 7.19 11.73 35.41
C ALA A 124 7.57 12.78 34.36
N ASP A 125 7.68 14.05 34.83
CA ASP A 125 8.49 15.19 34.37
C ASP A 125 8.46 15.69 32.92
N PRO A 126 8.55 17.01 32.71
CA PRO A 126 7.39 17.88 32.61
C PRO A 126 6.52 17.55 31.41
N PRO A 127 5.22 17.82 31.44
CA PRO A 127 4.31 17.33 30.41
C PRO A 127 4.70 17.93 29.05
N ALA A 128 5.03 17.05 28.09
CA ALA A 128 5.06 17.44 26.68
C ALA A 128 3.69 18.08 26.30
N PRO A 129 3.65 19.06 25.41
CA PRO A 129 2.40 19.67 24.99
C PRO A 129 1.44 18.58 24.51
N LYS A 130 0.27 18.48 25.17
CA LYS A 130 -0.76 17.50 24.82
C LYS A 130 -1.15 17.68 23.35
N PRO A 131 -1.11 16.62 22.52
CA PRO A 131 -1.75 16.66 21.22
C PRO A 131 -3.23 16.97 21.42
N LEU A 132 -3.79 17.88 20.62
CA LEU A 132 -5.22 18.16 20.64
C LEU A 132 -5.98 16.86 20.33
N ALA A 133 -6.87 16.46 21.23
CA ALA A 133 -7.68 15.26 21.07
C ALA A 133 -8.43 15.32 19.72
N GLY A 134 -8.27 14.32 18.88
CA GLY A 134 -8.92 14.19 17.58
C GLY A 134 -8.06 14.51 16.36
N GLU A 135 -6.82 15.01 16.50
CA GLU A 135 -6.00 15.41 15.35
C GLU A 135 -5.05 14.32 14.83
N ARG A 136 -4.75 13.28 15.62
CA ARG A 136 -3.89 12.17 15.17
C ARG A 136 -4.63 10.84 15.15
N PRO A 137 -4.40 10.00 14.14
CA PRO A 137 -4.94 8.64 14.16
C PRO A 137 -4.28 7.83 15.29
N ALA A 138 -5.06 6.91 15.89
CA ALA A 138 -4.55 5.98 16.91
C ALA A 138 -3.44 5.10 16.35
N TRP A 139 -3.56 4.72 15.07
CA TRP A 139 -2.55 3.97 14.35
C TRP A 139 -2.67 4.22 12.84
N ARG A 140 -1.56 4.01 12.17
CA ARG A 140 -1.46 4.03 10.72
C ARG A 140 -0.76 2.77 10.23
N LEU A 141 -1.13 2.32 9.05
CA LEU A 141 -0.58 1.13 8.42
C LEU A 141 -0.44 1.37 6.92
N VAL A 142 0.71 1.01 6.35
CA VAL A 142 0.92 0.94 4.91
C VAL A 142 1.26 -0.51 4.56
N VAL A 143 0.55 -1.07 3.60
CA VAL A 143 0.82 -2.42 3.09
C VAL A 143 1.06 -2.34 1.60
N VAL A 144 2.19 -2.88 1.17
CA VAL A 144 2.57 -3.03 -0.24
C VAL A 144 2.64 -4.52 -0.56
N GLY A 145 2.09 -4.94 -1.69
CA GLY A 145 2.03 -6.35 -2.10
C GLY A 145 3.35 -6.93 -2.58
N ASP A 146 4.42 -6.15 -2.51
CA ASP A 146 5.78 -6.49 -2.93
C ASP A 146 6.78 -5.97 -1.90
N SER A 147 7.87 -6.68 -1.68
CA SER A 147 9.01 -6.24 -0.86
C SER A 147 10.20 -5.79 -1.72
N ASP A 148 10.27 -6.24 -2.97
CA ASP A 148 11.42 -6.01 -3.85
C ASP A 148 11.54 -4.55 -4.26
N PHE A 149 10.44 -3.80 -4.29
CA PHE A 149 10.46 -2.36 -4.54
C PHE A 149 11.39 -1.58 -3.59
N ALA A 150 11.59 -2.08 -2.37
CA ALA A 150 12.41 -1.48 -1.33
C ALA A 150 13.81 -2.11 -1.20
N THR A 151 14.15 -3.08 -2.06
CA THR A 151 15.48 -3.69 -2.08
C THR A 151 16.50 -2.84 -2.84
N ASN A 152 17.79 -3.14 -2.65
CA ASN A 152 18.89 -2.43 -3.34
C ASN A 152 18.79 -2.50 -4.87
N SER A 153 18.11 -3.50 -5.43
CA SER A 153 17.97 -3.67 -6.87
C SER A 153 16.91 -2.76 -7.48
N LEU A 154 15.84 -2.45 -6.77
CA LEU A 154 14.71 -1.68 -7.31
C LEU A 154 14.51 -0.32 -6.62
N LEU A 155 14.99 -0.15 -5.38
CA LEU A 155 14.73 1.06 -4.59
C LEU A 155 15.14 2.35 -5.28
N ALA A 156 16.26 2.35 -6.02
CA ALA A 156 16.76 3.55 -6.70
C ALA A 156 16.04 3.86 -8.03
N LEU A 157 15.10 3.00 -8.44
CA LEU A 157 14.43 3.11 -9.74
C LEU A 157 13.08 3.83 -9.65
N SER A 158 12.77 4.64 -10.66
CA SER A 158 11.47 5.28 -10.87
C SER A 158 10.90 5.96 -9.61
N GLY A 159 9.67 5.66 -9.24
CA GLY A 159 8.96 6.21 -8.07
C GLY A 159 9.25 5.52 -6.75
N ASN A 160 10.05 4.45 -6.72
CA ASN A 160 10.27 3.61 -5.54
C ASN A 160 10.82 4.40 -4.34
N PRO A 161 11.90 5.22 -4.49
CA PRO A 161 12.42 5.98 -3.35
C PRO A 161 11.41 7.00 -2.83
N THR A 162 10.63 7.60 -3.73
CA THR A 162 9.60 8.58 -3.35
C THR A 162 8.46 7.92 -2.59
N LEU A 163 7.98 6.76 -3.06
CA LEU A 163 6.94 6.00 -2.35
C LEU A 163 7.39 5.64 -0.93
N LEU A 164 8.60 5.09 -0.80
CA LEU A 164 9.14 4.66 0.50
C LEU A 164 9.31 5.84 1.45
N ALA A 165 9.93 6.93 1.01
CA ALA A 165 10.14 8.12 1.82
C ALA A 165 8.81 8.74 2.27
N ASN A 166 7.85 8.88 1.36
CA ASN A 166 6.54 9.43 1.68
C ASN A 166 5.75 8.52 2.65
N ALA A 167 5.88 7.19 2.51
CA ALA A 167 5.24 6.25 3.43
C ALA A 167 5.81 6.41 4.85
N PHE A 168 7.12 6.49 5.01
CA PHE A 168 7.74 6.75 6.32
C PHE A 168 7.33 8.11 6.89
N ASN A 169 7.36 9.17 6.10
CA ASN A 169 6.93 10.49 6.56
C ASN A 169 5.48 10.45 7.07
N TRP A 170 4.58 9.84 6.29
CA TRP A 170 3.17 9.73 6.70
C TRP A 170 2.96 8.86 7.94
N LEU A 171 3.78 7.82 8.17
CA LEU A 171 3.68 6.98 9.36
C LEU A 171 4.19 7.69 10.63
N LEU A 172 5.09 8.69 10.49
CA LEU A 172 5.73 9.40 11.59
C LEU A 172 4.99 10.70 11.98
N ASP A 173 4.15 11.26 11.09
CA ASP A 173 3.33 12.44 11.37
C ASP A 173 2.22 12.18 12.40
#